data_95892bb85792b6e994a6da4011871418
#
_entry.id   95892bb85792b6e994a6da4011871418
#
_cell.length_a   1.000
_cell.length_b   1.000
_cell.length_c   1.000
_cell.angle_alpha   90.00
_cell.angle_beta   90.00
_cell.angle_gamma   90.00
#
_symmetry.space_group_name_H-M   'P 1'
#
loop_
_entity.id
_entity.type
_entity.pdbx_description
1 polymer ?
#
loop_
_entity_poly.entity_id
_entity_poly.type
_entity_poly.pdbx_seq_one_letter_code
_entity_poly.pdbx_strand_id
1 'polypeptide(L)'
;MKAMKLVLAILMVMLAGGALADTSSPAGVWKSIDDKTKKERSIIRITEVNGEFTGVVEKLFDQPGDDPAHLCKECKGERKDKPIVGMTILWGLKKDGDTWAGGEILDPHNGKTYRCKMTLSDDGKSLNVRGFIGISLIGRTQTWWREQ
;
A
#
# COMPACT_ATOMS: atom_id res chain seq x y z
N MET A 1 -14.90 17.94 -67.07
CA MET A 1 -14.86 16.79 -66.13
C MET A 1 -14.19 17.27 -64.89
N LYS A 2 -14.95 17.54 -63.85
CA LYS A 2 -14.41 17.97 -62.56
C LYS A 2 -14.41 16.78 -61.63
N ALA A 3 -13.22 16.31 -61.28
CA ALA A 3 -13.04 15.24 -60.30
C ALA A 3 -13.28 15.78 -58.88
N MET A 4 -14.34 15.32 -58.27
CA MET A 4 -14.70 15.65 -56.90
C MET A 4 -13.85 14.79 -55.95
N LYS A 5 -12.86 15.39 -55.28
CA LYS A 5 -12.03 14.73 -54.29
C LYS A 5 -12.84 14.62 -52.99
N LEU A 6 -13.27 13.41 -52.67
CA LEU A 6 -13.90 13.09 -51.39
C LEU A 6 -12.82 13.00 -50.32
N VAL A 7 -12.74 13.99 -49.46
CA VAL A 7 -11.84 13.95 -48.28
C VAL A 7 -12.59 13.22 -47.16
N LEU A 8 -12.20 11.97 -46.92
CA LEU A 8 -12.68 11.16 -45.83
C LEU A 8 -11.96 11.58 -44.56
N ALA A 9 -12.58 12.40 -43.73
CA ALA A 9 -12.07 12.76 -42.43
C ALA A 9 -12.28 11.55 -41.47
N ILE A 10 -11.23 10.82 -41.19
CA ILE A 10 -11.24 9.78 -40.17
C ILE A 10 -11.18 10.46 -38.81
N LEU A 11 -12.32 10.50 -38.11
CA LEU A 11 -12.44 10.97 -36.76
C LEU A 11 -11.85 9.88 -35.82
N MET A 12 -10.61 10.06 -35.41
CA MET A 12 -9.93 9.16 -34.46
C MET A 12 -10.46 9.45 -33.06
N VAL A 13 -11.47 8.70 -32.64
CA VAL A 13 -11.95 8.73 -31.24
C VAL A 13 -10.89 8.08 -30.37
N MET A 14 -10.10 8.89 -29.69
CA MET A 14 -9.25 8.41 -28.60
C MET A 14 -10.15 8.04 -27.42
N LEU A 15 -10.46 6.76 -27.27
CA LEU A 15 -10.97 6.24 -26.00
C LEU A 15 -9.83 6.33 -24.99
N ALA A 16 -9.88 7.34 -24.13
CA ALA A 16 -9.12 7.35 -22.91
C ALA A 16 -9.67 6.23 -22.00
N GLY A 17 -9.12 5.03 -22.16
CA GLY A 17 -9.38 3.93 -21.27
C GLY A 17 -8.84 4.29 -19.90
N GLY A 18 -9.67 4.79 -19.00
CA GLY A 18 -9.36 4.88 -17.59
C GLY A 18 -9.07 3.47 -17.11
N ALA A 19 -7.83 3.18 -16.70
CA ALA A 19 -7.49 1.93 -16.06
C ALA A 19 -8.31 1.87 -14.75
N LEU A 20 -9.34 1.02 -14.73
CA LEU A 20 -10.06 0.70 -13.52
C LEU A 20 -9.05 0.02 -12.56
N ALA A 21 -8.92 0.56 -11.35
CA ALA A 21 -8.09 -0.08 -10.33
C ALA A 21 -8.62 -1.50 -10.09
N ASP A 22 -7.73 -2.49 -10.14
CA ASP A 22 -8.07 -3.87 -9.81
C ASP A 22 -8.38 -3.96 -8.33
N THR A 23 -9.67 -4.06 -7.99
CA THR A 23 -10.14 -4.17 -6.61
C THR A 23 -10.04 -5.58 -6.03
N SER A 24 -9.60 -6.55 -6.81
CA SER A 24 -9.41 -7.94 -6.37
C SER A 24 -8.00 -8.24 -5.84
N SER A 25 -7.09 -7.26 -5.93
CA SER A 25 -5.70 -7.37 -5.50
C SER A 25 -5.38 -6.35 -4.42
N PRO A 26 -4.47 -6.65 -3.46
CA PRO A 26 -3.96 -5.67 -2.52
C PRO A 26 -3.01 -4.65 -3.15
N ALA A 27 -2.60 -4.82 -4.39
CA ALA A 27 -1.83 -3.79 -5.10
C ALA A 27 -2.63 -2.49 -5.20
N GLY A 28 -1.98 -1.36 -4.97
CA GLY A 28 -2.62 -0.05 -4.99
C GLY A 28 -2.12 0.88 -3.90
N VAL A 29 -2.83 1.97 -3.70
CA VAL A 29 -2.50 3.00 -2.70
C VAL A 29 -3.47 2.90 -1.53
N TRP A 30 -2.92 2.91 -0.34
CA TRP A 30 -3.66 2.67 0.89
C TRP A 30 -3.38 3.74 1.93
N LYS A 31 -4.43 4.18 2.61
CA LYS A 31 -4.35 5.07 3.76
C LYS A 31 -4.45 4.27 5.05
N SER A 32 -3.47 4.38 5.90
CA SER A 32 -3.53 3.84 7.25
C SER A 32 -4.10 4.86 8.23
N ILE A 33 -4.82 4.35 9.22
CA ILE A 33 -5.44 5.14 10.29
C ILE A 33 -4.79 4.73 11.61
N ASP A 34 -4.41 5.72 12.40
CA ASP A 34 -3.88 5.48 13.74
C ASP A 34 -4.97 4.92 14.67
N ASP A 35 -4.68 3.81 15.33
CA ASP A 35 -5.67 3.10 16.14
C ASP A 35 -6.11 3.86 17.39
N LYS A 36 -5.25 4.73 17.91
CA LYS A 36 -5.49 5.50 19.13
C LYS A 36 -6.19 6.81 18.83
N THR A 37 -5.66 7.57 17.88
CA THR A 37 -6.14 8.91 17.56
C THR A 37 -7.27 8.91 16.54
N LYS A 38 -7.45 7.80 15.80
CA LYS A 38 -8.39 7.64 14.67
C LYS A 38 -8.14 8.64 13.53
N LYS A 39 -6.95 9.21 13.47
CA LYS A 39 -6.52 10.13 12.42
C LYS A 39 -5.72 9.40 11.34
N GLU A 40 -5.64 9.99 10.17
CA GLU A 40 -4.79 9.53 9.08
C GLU A 40 -3.34 9.47 9.53
N ARG A 41 -2.65 8.38 9.22
CA ARG A 41 -1.27 8.15 9.65
C ARG A 41 -0.28 8.16 8.51
N SER A 42 -0.56 7.41 7.45
CA SER A 42 0.33 7.31 6.30
C SER A 42 -0.39 6.90 5.03
N ILE A 43 0.23 7.20 3.91
CA ILE A 43 -0.11 6.62 2.60
C ILE A 43 0.96 5.60 2.26
N ILE A 44 0.52 4.42 1.89
CA ILE A 44 1.38 3.27 1.57
C ILE A 44 1.01 2.77 0.18
N ARG A 45 2.01 2.63 -0.68
CA ARG A 45 1.84 1.98 -1.98
C ARG A 45 2.26 0.53 -1.89
N ILE A 46 1.33 -0.37 -2.22
CA ILE A 46 1.59 -1.79 -2.37
C ILE A 46 1.75 -2.12 -3.85
N THR A 47 2.84 -2.78 -4.20
CA THR A 47 3.14 -3.26 -5.54
C THR A 47 3.34 -4.76 -5.54
N GLU A 48 3.02 -5.39 -6.66
CA GLU A 48 3.25 -6.81 -6.90
C GLU A 48 4.35 -7.00 -7.94
N VAL A 49 5.33 -7.82 -7.62
CA VAL A 49 6.38 -8.25 -8.55
C VAL A 49 6.56 -9.76 -8.40
N ASN A 50 6.31 -10.51 -9.49
CA ASN A 50 6.42 -11.97 -9.52
C ASN A 50 5.62 -12.68 -8.41
N GLY A 51 4.41 -12.18 -8.12
CA GLY A 51 3.52 -12.75 -7.11
C GLY A 51 3.86 -12.38 -5.67
N GLU A 52 4.87 -11.55 -5.45
CA GLU A 52 5.27 -11.04 -4.15
C GLU A 52 4.86 -9.59 -3.98
N PHE A 53 4.24 -9.28 -2.85
CA PHE A 53 3.72 -7.95 -2.51
C PHE A 53 4.66 -7.22 -1.58
N THR A 54 4.93 -5.96 -1.92
CA THR A 54 5.82 -5.06 -1.19
C THR A 54 5.12 -3.73 -0.97
N GLY A 55 5.27 -3.14 0.23
CA GLY A 55 4.65 -1.85 0.58
C GLY A 55 5.70 -0.81 0.96
N VAL A 56 5.57 0.37 0.36
CA VAL A 56 6.46 1.52 0.58
C VAL A 56 5.65 2.69 1.12
N VAL A 57 6.17 3.39 2.12
CA VAL A 57 5.56 4.61 2.64
C VAL A 57 5.77 5.74 1.65
N GLU A 58 4.68 6.32 1.13
CA GLU A 58 4.73 7.48 0.22
C GLU A 58 4.55 8.80 0.95
N LYS A 59 3.78 8.80 2.04
CA LYS A 59 3.48 10.01 2.82
C LYS A 59 3.23 9.68 4.28
N LEU A 60 3.61 10.58 5.15
CA LEU A 60 3.23 10.58 6.57
C LEU A 60 2.34 11.79 6.86
N PHE A 61 1.41 11.62 7.77
CA PHE A 61 0.61 12.69 8.36
C PHE A 61 1.10 12.94 9.77
N ASP A 62 1.45 14.18 10.07
CA ASP A 62 2.00 14.56 11.37
C ASP A 62 1.02 14.27 12.51
N GLN A 63 1.54 13.71 13.57
CA GLN A 63 0.84 13.48 14.81
C GLN A 63 1.58 14.20 15.95
N PRO A 64 0.87 14.62 17.02
CA PRO A 64 1.53 15.16 18.19
C PRO A 64 2.60 14.19 18.74
N GLY A 65 3.81 14.68 18.93
CA GLY A 65 4.94 13.88 19.43
C GLY A 65 5.77 13.20 18.35
N ASP A 66 5.43 13.34 17.07
CA ASP A 66 6.27 12.82 15.98
C ASP A 66 7.59 13.60 15.90
N ASP A 67 8.64 12.89 15.43
CA ASP A 67 9.87 13.53 15.01
C ASP A 67 9.63 14.35 13.73
N PRO A 68 9.90 15.67 13.74
CA PRO A 68 9.69 16.51 12.56
C PRO A 68 10.48 16.07 11.32
N ALA A 69 11.60 15.39 11.53
CA ALA A 69 12.43 14.86 10.44
C ALA A 69 11.92 13.53 9.88
N HIS A 70 10.93 12.90 10.53
CA HIS A 70 10.35 11.60 10.15
C HIS A 70 11.39 10.51 9.88
N LEU A 71 12.40 10.43 10.75
CA LEU A 71 13.43 9.39 10.67
C LEU A 71 13.04 8.18 11.51
N CYS A 72 13.45 6.99 11.05
CA CYS A 72 13.23 5.76 11.81
C CYS A 72 14.28 5.61 12.93
N LYS A 73 14.10 6.35 14.01
CA LYS A 73 15.05 6.39 15.14
C LYS A 73 15.14 5.08 15.91
N GLU A 74 14.03 4.33 15.97
CA GLU A 74 13.96 3.04 16.65
C GLU A 74 14.37 1.86 15.77
N CYS A 75 14.54 2.08 14.47
CA CYS A 75 15.02 1.06 13.54
C CYS A 75 16.45 0.63 13.87
N LYS A 76 16.82 -0.56 13.38
CA LYS A 76 18.16 -1.13 13.49
C LYS A 76 18.78 -1.34 12.12
N GLY A 77 20.11 -1.52 12.09
CA GLY A 77 20.86 -1.79 10.86
C GLY A 77 20.74 -0.65 9.85
N GLU A 78 20.55 -1.00 8.61
CA GLU A 78 20.52 -0.05 7.49
C GLU A 78 19.34 0.94 7.53
N ARG A 79 18.27 0.62 8.27
CA ARG A 79 17.10 1.49 8.41
C ARG A 79 17.23 2.51 9.53
N LYS A 80 18.23 2.36 10.41
CA LYS A 80 18.48 3.29 11.53
C LYS A 80 18.68 4.71 11.03
N ASP A 81 17.89 5.64 11.56
CA ASP A 81 17.91 7.07 11.23
C ASP A 81 17.67 7.40 9.75
N LYS A 82 17.09 6.47 9.00
CA LYS A 82 16.69 6.73 7.61
C LYS A 82 15.30 7.33 7.54
N PRO A 83 14.98 8.11 6.48
CA PRO A 83 13.63 8.63 6.27
C PRO A 83 12.60 7.49 6.20
N ILE A 84 11.48 7.66 6.90
CA ILE A 84 10.36 6.71 6.83
C ILE A 84 9.65 6.83 5.48
N VAL A 85 9.50 8.05 4.94
CA VAL A 85 9.00 8.24 3.58
C VAL A 85 9.99 7.66 2.57
N GLY A 86 9.51 6.78 1.70
CA GLY A 86 10.33 6.00 0.76
C GLY A 86 10.81 4.64 1.32
N MET A 87 10.57 4.37 2.59
CA MET A 87 11.00 3.12 3.22
C MET A 87 10.03 1.99 2.89
N THR A 88 10.58 0.83 2.52
CA THR A 88 9.82 -0.41 2.44
C THR A 88 9.51 -0.89 3.86
N ILE A 89 8.22 -0.95 4.19
CA ILE A 89 7.75 -1.41 5.51
C ILE A 89 7.03 -2.75 5.45
N LEU A 90 6.67 -3.23 4.27
CA LEU A 90 5.95 -4.48 4.07
C LEU A 90 6.60 -5.24 2.91
N TRP A 91 6.90 -6.53 3.10
CA TRP A 91 7.57 -7.36 2.09
C TRP A 91 7.25 -8.84 2.26
N GLY A 92 7.53 -9.62 1.21
CA GLY A 92 7.48 -11.07 1.22
C GLY A 92 6.08 -11.69 1.25
N LEU A 93 5.01 -10.89 1.13
CA LEU A 93 3.65 -11.43 1.14
C LEU A 93 3.31 -12.06 -0.20
N LYS A 94 2.73 -13.25 -0.14
CA LYS A 94 2.27 -14.01 -1.31
C LYS A 94 0.84 -14.46 -1.10
N LYS A 95 0.11 -14.63 -2.20
CA LYS A 95 -1.27 -15.12 -2.13
C LYS A 95 -1.30 -16.52 -1.48
N ASP A 96 -2.20 -16.69 -0.53
CA ASP A 96 -2.44 -17.91 0.22
C ASP A 96 -3.95 -18.07 0.43
N GLY A 97 -4.62 -18.78 -0.49
CA GLY A 97 -6.08 -18.86 -0.52
C GLY A 97 -6.72 -17.48 -0.69
N ASP A 98 -7.56 -17.08 0.25
CA ASP A 98 -8.26 -15.79 0.26
C ASP A 98 -7.46 -14.67 0.94
N THR A 99 -6.23 -14.95 1.31
CA THR A 99 -5.36 -14.00 2.01
C THR A 99 -4.01 -13.86 1.32
N TRP A 100 -3.19 -12.94 1.82
CA TRP A 100 -1.77 -12.79 1.48
C TRP A 100 -0.98 -12.93 2.75
N ALA A 101 -0.02 -13.83 2.78
CA ALA A 101 0.70 -14.23 3.99
C ALA A 101 2.18 -14.57 3.71
N GLY A 102 2.90 -14.95 4.77
CA GLY A 102 4.29 -15.40 4.69
C GLY A 102 5.30 -14.27 4.64
N GLY A 103 4.85 -13.01 4.72
CA GLY A 103 5.72 -11.85 4.73
C GLY A 103 5.87 -11.21 6.11
N GLU A 104 6.44 -10.01 6.11
CA GLU A 104 6.74 -9.24 7.30
C GLU A 104 6.34 -7.78 7.14
N ILE A 105 6.11 -7.12 8.26
CA ILE A 105 5.84 -5.68 8.35
C ILE A 105 6.71 -5.04 9.41
N LEU A 106 7.35 -3.92 9.07
CA LEU A 106 8.08 -3.06 9.99
C LEU A 106 7.13 -2.01 10.58
N ASP A 107 7.14 -1.86 11.90
CA ASP A 107 6.56 -0.69 12.56
C ASP A 107 7.66 0.35 12.79
N PRO A 108 7.68 1.47 12.06
CA PRO A 108 8.73 2.48 12.20
C PRO A 108 8.73 3.20 13.56
N HIS A 109 7.61 3.14 14.31
CA HIS A 109 7.50 3.79 15.61
C HIS A 109 8.29 3.08 16.70
N ASN A 110 8.35 1.74 16.63
CA ASN A 110 9.08 0.95 17.62
C ASN A 110 10.29 0.21 17.03
N GLY A 111 10.50 0.31 15.70
CA GLY A 111 11.60 -0.33 14.98
C GLY A 111 11.51 -1.86 14.92
N LYS A 112 10.38 -2.44 15.30
CA LYS A 112 10.19 -3.89 15.31
C LYS A 112 9.58 -4.38 14.02
N THR A 113 9.99 -5.57 13.62
CA THR A 113 9.44 -6.31 12.49
C THR A 113 8.54 -7.43 13.00
N TYR A 114 7.37 -7.55 12.39
CA TYR A 114 6.36 -8.55 12.72
C TYR A 114 6.08 -9.41 11.50
N ARG A 115 5.67 -10.66 11.72
CA ARG A 115 5.08 -11.47 10.66
C ARG A 115 3.78 -10.81 10.23
N CYS A 116 3.45 -10.92 8.94
CA CYS A 116 2.33 -10.18 8.37
C CYS A 116 1.41 -11.08 7.56
N LYS A 117 0.12 -10.81 7.71
CA LYS A 117 -0.95 -11.37 6.90
C LYS A 117 -1.92 -10.25 6.50
N MET A 118 -2.36 -10.27 5.26
CA MET A 118 -3.35 -9.32 4.73
C MET A 118 -4.62 -10.03 4.29
N THR A 119 -5.76 -9.37 4.50
CA THR A 119 -7.07 -9.81 4.02
C THR A 119 -7.78 -8.63 3.37
N LEU A 120 -8.15 -8.78 2.11
CA LEU A 120 -8.88 -7.77 1.36
C LEU A 120 -10.38 -7.92 1.63
N SER A 121 -11.10 -6.79 1.78
CA SER A 121 -12.56 -6.80 1.83
C SER A 121 -13.16 -7.23 0.48
N ASP A 122 -14.39 -7.75 0.50
CA ASP A 122 -15.08 -8.25 -0.70
C ASP A 122 -15.25 -7.15 -1.76
N ASP A 123 -15.44 -5.91 -1.34
CA ASP A 123 -15.55 -4.75 -2.22
C ASP A 123 -14.19 -4.15 -2.65
N GLY A 124 -13.09 -4.68 -2.13
CA GLY A 124 -11.73 -4.22 -2.41
C GLY A 124 -11.37 -2.85 -1.84
N LYS A 125 -12.23 -2.25 -1.00
CA LYS A 125 -12.05 -0.88 -0.50
C LYS A 125 -11.24 -0.80 0.79
N SER A 126 -11.15 -1.89 1.53
CA SER A 126 -10.35 -1.97 2.75
C SER A 126 -9.44 -3.18 2.77
N LEU A 127 -8.32 -3.04 3.44
CA LEU A 127 -7.30 -4.07 3.61
C LEU A 127 -6.99 -4.21 5.10
N ASN A 128 -7.30 -5.36 5.66
CA ASN A 128 -6.88 -5.71 7.01
C ASN A 128 -5.44 -6.19 6.98
N VAL A 129 -4.57 -5.47 7.66
CA VAL A 129 -3.14 -5.78 7.78
C VAL A 129 -2.87 -6.21 9.21
N ARG A 130 -2.55 -7.48 9.39
CA ARG A 130 -2.29 -8.08 10.70
C ARG A 130 -0.81 -8.35 10.88
N GLY A 131 -0.21 -7.68 11.85
CA GLY A 131 1.13 -7.96 12.35
C GLY A 131 1.05 -8.86 13.59
N PHE A 132 1.90 -9.88 13.68
CA PHE A 132 1.89 -10.82 14.79
C PHE A 132 3.28 -11.40 15.07
N ILE A 133 3.45 -11.95 16.27
CA ILE A 133 4.66 -12.62 16.71
C ILE A 133 4.30 -14.10 16.97
N GLY A 134 5.05 -15.01 16.37
CA GLY A 134 4.82 -16.45 16.50
C GLY A 134 3.59 -16.92 15.73
N ILE A 135 2.42 -16.95 16.37
CA ILE A 135 1.16 -17.37 15.77
C ILE A 135 0.23 -16.18 15.52
N SER A 136 -0.64 -16.27 14.51
CA SER A 136 -1.50 -15.15 14.09
C SER A 136 -2.55 -14.75 15.12
N LEU A 137 -2.78 -15.54 16.17
CA LEU A 137 -3.66 -15.19 17.29
C LEU A 137 -3.08 -14.11 18.20
N ILE A 138 -1.74 -13.97 18.25
CA ILE A 138 -1.03 -12.99 19.08
C ILE A 138 -0.55 -11.86 18.16
N GLY A 139 -1.37 -10.85 17.97
CA GLY A 139 -1.03 -9.75 17.08
C GLY A 139 -2.05 -8.63 17.10
N ARG A 140 -1.83 -7.65 16.22
CA ARG A 140 -2.68 -6.49 16.04
C ARG A 140 -3.08 -6.34 14.58
N THR A 141 -4.33 -6.02 14.33
CA THR A 141 -4.86 -5.74 12.99
C THR A 141 -5.12 -4.25 12.85
N GLN A 142 -4.61 -3.67 11.76
CA GLN A 142 -4.99 -2.36 11.27
C GLN A 142 -5.84 -2.50 10.02
N THR A 143 -6.80 -1.61 9.84
CA THR A 143 -7.56 -1.50 8.60
C THR A 143 -7.02 -0.32 7.81
N TRP A 144 -6.56 -0.61 6.60
CA TRP A 144 -6.14 0.41 5.64
C TRP A 144 -7.24 0.62 4.60
N TRP A 145 -7.42 1.85 4.17
CA TRP A 145 -8.46 2.23 3.22
C TRP A 145 -7.86 2.55 1.86
N ARG A 146 -8.43 2.00 0.81
CA ARG A 146 -7.95 2.25 -0.55
C ARG A 146 -8.14 3.72 -0.91
N GLU A 147 -7.05 4.36 -1.34
CA GLU A 147 -7.10 5.67 -1.95
C GLU A 147 -7.53 5.54 -3.41
N GLN A 148 -8.34 6.50 -3.88
CA GLN A 148 -8.83 6.56 -5.26
C GLN A 148 -7.91 7.41 -6.14
#